data_05079ab5e0b8745683c86165f0139540
#
_entry.id   05079ab5e0b8745683c86165f0139540
#
_cell.length_a   1.000
_cell.length_b   1.000
_cell.length_c   1.000
_cell.angle_alpha   90.00
_cell.angle_beta   90.00
_cell.angle_gamma   90.00
#
_symmetry.space_group_name_H-M   'P 1'
#
loop_
_entity.id
_entity.type
_entity.pdbx_description
1 polymer ?
#
loop_
_entity_poly.entity_id
_entity_poly.type
_entity_poly.pdbx_seq_one_letter_code
_entity_poly.pdbx_strand_id
1 'polypeptide(L)'
;MISRLTRLSLVVALSAAAVPAFAQYGSAMKVAPDRVPSYFVLTNSHVDVDVPNTGKNLDQPGCAAVTYNIGSNGQTSNVVAAKVFPEGDLGIPAVSAVKNFHYAPSSANRSGREIATYYVVEFNMPEDQARRAEILKKCVLPGYTSAQ
;
A
#
# COMPACT_ATOMS: atom_id res chain seq x y z
N MET A 1 -2.40 55.58 65.32
CA MET A 1 -3.31 54.67 64.60
C MET A 1 -2.61 54.25 63.33
N ILE A 2 -2.08 53.02 63.26
CA ILE A 2 -1.27 52.54 62.19
C ILE A 2 -2.10 51.58 61.39
N SER A 3 -2.44 51.98 60.14
CA SER A 3 -3.20 51.17 59.21
C SER A 3 -2.25 50.23 58.45
N ARG A 4 -2.38 48.91 58.61
CA ARG A 4 -1.64 47.89 57.91
C ARG A 4 -2.29 47.60 56.58
N LEU A 5 -1.69 48.00 55.47
CA LEU A 5 -2.06 47.56 54.12
C LEU A 5 -1.53 46.14 53.87
N THR A 6 -2.45 45.21 53.77
CA THR A 6 -2.16 43.84 53.36
C THR A 6 -2.07 43.78 51.84
N ARG A 7 -0.86 43.53 51.29
CA ARG A 7 -0.67 43.33 49.84
C ARG A 7 -1.06 41.89 49.51
N LEU A 8 -2.13 41.72 48.74
CA LEU A 8 -2.55 40.45 48.18
C LEU A 8 -1.77 40.20 46.88
N SER A 9 -0.79 39.25 46.92
CA SER A 9 -0.05 38.85 45.73
C SER A 9 -0.87 37.81 44.95
N LEU A 10 -1.32 38.17 43.76
CA LEU A 10 -2.02 37.29 42.85
C LEU A 10 -0.97 36.50 42.05
N VAL A 11 -0.81 35.22 42.35
CA VAL A 11 0.04 34.29 41.55
C VAL A 11 -0.83 33.76 40.42
N VAL A 12 -0.56 34.26 39.23
CA VAL A 12 -1.13 33.68 37.96
C VAL A 12 -0.30 32.51 37.57
N ALA A 13 -0.81 31.28 37.77
CA ALA A 13 -0.22 30.06 37.26
C ALA A 13 -0.56 29.90 35.75
N LEU A 14 0.42 30.12 34.89
CA LEU A 14 0.33 29.79 33.48
C LEU A 14 0.43 28.26 33.31
N SER A 15 -0.68 27.58 33.16
CA SER A 15 -0.74 26.18 32.72
C SER A 15 -0.50 26.12 31.21
N ALA A 16 0.72 25.72 30.82
CA ALA A 16 1.03 25.39 29.43
C ALA A 16 0.32 24.08 29.06
N ALA A 17 -0.78 24.18 28.31
CA ALA A 17 -1.42 23.03 27.70
C ALA A 17 -0.50 22.48 26.59
N ALA A 18 0.15 21.34 26.83
CA ALA A 18 0.86 20.59 25.80
C ALA A 18 -0.19 20.00 24.83
N VAL A 19 -0.31 20.59 23.65
CA VAL A 19 -1.11 20.06 22.55
C VAL A 19 -0.35 18.87 21.99
N PRO A 20 -0.89 17.62 22.00
CA PRO A 20 -0.24 16.51 21.34
C PRO A 20 -0.18 16.82 19.84
N ALA A 21 1.01 16.93 19.30
CA ALA A 21 1.22 16.98 17.85
C ALA A 21 0.83 15.61 17.28
N PHE A 22 -0.39 15.46 16.78
CA PHE A 22 -0.75 14.35 15.93
C PHE A 22 0.09 14.49 14.66
N ALA A 23 1.13 13.67 14.53
CA ALA A 23 1.83 13.50 13.28
C ALA A 23 0.78 13.06 12.24
N GLN A 24 0.39 13.94 11.34
CA GLN A 24 -0.41 13.60 10.18
C GLN A 24 0.52 12.77 9.29
N TYR A 25 0.46 11.46 9.44
CA TYR A 25 0.99 10.54 8.44
C TYR A 25 0.16 10.80 7.18
N GLY A 26 0.73 11.58 6.27
CA GLY A 26 0.12 11.81 4.95
C GLY A 26 -0.16 10.44 4.32
N SER A 27 -1.39 10.22 3.87
CA SER A 27 -1.72 9.00 3.15
C SER A 27 -0.82 8.86 1.94
N ALA A 28 -0.25 7.68 1.71
CA ALA A 28 0.60 7.40 0.56
C ALA A 28 -0.13 7.79 -0.74
N MET A 29 0.60 8.42 -1.66
CA MET A 29 0.04 8.87 -2.93
C MET A 29 -0.39 7.66 -3.77
N LYS A 30 -1.66 7.64 -4.22
CA LYS A 30 -2.14 6.59 -5.10
C LYS A 30 -1.55 6.72 -6.50
N VAL A 31 -0.94 5.66 -6.99
CA VAL A 31 -0.26 5.58 -8.29
C VAL A 31 -0.80 4.38 -9.05
N ALA A 32 -1.18 4.58 -10.31
CA ALA A 32 -1.60 3.49 -11.18
C ALA A 32 -0.45 2.51 -11.45
N PRO A 33 -0.70 1.19 -11.62
CA PRO A 33 0.34 0.19 -11.80
C PRO A 33 1.33 0.48 -12.94
N ASP A 34 0.84 1.01 -14.06
CA ASP A 34 1.63 1.40 -15.23
C ASP A 34 2.57 2.58 -14.97
N ARG A 35 2.30 3.37 -13.91
CA ARG A 35 3.10 4.52 -13.49
C ARG A 35 4.09 4.22 -12.38
N VAL A 36 4.00 3.05 -11.75
CA VAL A 36 4.94 2.63 -10.68
C VAL A 36 6.41 2.76 -11.12
N PRO A 37 6.82 2.38 -12.34
CA PRO A 37 8.22 2.51 -12.78
C PRO A 37 8.77 3.95 -12.77
N SER A 38 7.89 4.96 -12.83
CA SER A 38 8.30 6.37 -12.67
C SER A 38 8.70 6.72 -11.24
N TYR A 39 8.32 5.94 -10.25
CA TYR A 39 8.60 6.16 -8.83
C TYR A 39 9.55 5.12 -8.24
N PHE A 40 9.35 3.86 -8.58
CA PHE A 40 10.10 2.73 -8.04
C PHE A 40 10.32 1.67 -9.11
N VAL A 41 11.49 1.04 -9.08
CA VAL A 41 11.86 -0.07 -9.96
C VAL A 41 11.92 -1.34 -9.13
N LEU A 42 11.22 -2.39 -9.55
CA LEU A 42 11.30 -3.72 -8.92
C LEU A 42 12.70 -4.29 -9.12
N THR A 43 13.36 -4.68 -8.02
CA THR A 43 14.77 -5.13 -8.06
C THR A 43 14.94 -6.63 -7.99
N ASN A 44 13.93 -7.36 -7.52
CA ASN A 44 13.96 -8.83 -7.48
C ASN A 44 13.05 -9.42 -8.56
N SER A 45 13.62 -10.21 -9.46
CA SER A 45 12.91 -10.91 -10.55
C SER A 45 12.27 -12.23 -10.10
N HIS A 46 12.72 -12.77 -8.99
CA HIS A 46 12.20 -14.01 -8.41
C HIS A 46 11.74 -13.72 -6.98
N VAL A 47 10.59 -14.22 -6.63
CA VAL A 47 10.01 -14.11 -5.29
C VAL A 47 9.59 -15.48 -4.79
N ASP A 48 9.85 -15.75 -3.52
CA ASP A 48 9.31 -16.91 -2.85
C ASP A 48 7.83 -16.69 -2.59
N VAL A 49 7.02 -17.71 -2.88
CA VAL A 49 5.56 -17.64 -2.76
C VAL A 49 5.06 -18.82 -1.94
N ASP A 50 4.35 -18.53 -0.86
CA ASP A 50 3.66 -19.55 -0.10
C ASP A 50 2.37 -19.92 -0.82
N VAL A 51 2.36 -21.13 -1.41
CA VAL A 51 1.18 -21.68 -2.06
C VAL A 51 0.57 -22.73 -1.15
N PRO A 52 -0.71 -22.60 -0.74
CA PRO A 52 -1.37 -23.61 0.06
C PRO A 52 -1.49 -24.95 -0.71
N ASN A 53 -1.30 -26.06 -0.01
CA ASN A 53 -1.44 -27.39 -0.62
C ASN A 53 -2.88 -27.72 -1.01
N THR A 54 -3.85 -27.08 -0.38
CA THR A 54 -5.29 -27.24 -0.61
C THR A 54 -5.97 -25.88 -0.58
N GLY A 55 -6.97 -25.68 -1.41
CA GLY A 55 -7.73 -24.42 -1.44
C GLY A 55 -8.72 -24.38 -2.60
N LYS A 56 -9.63 -23.43 -2.53
CA LYS A 56 -10.68 -23.24 -3.54
C LYS A 56 -10.11 -22.54 -4.78
N ASN A 57 -10.27 -23.16 -5.94
CA ASN A 57 -9.92 -22.60 -7.26
C ASN A 57 -8.43 -22.28 -7.48
N LEU A 58 -7.51 -22.92 -6.75
CA LEU A 58 -6.06 -22.70 -6.90
C LEU A 58 -5.53 -23.15 -8.28
N ASP A 59 -6.19 -24.10 -8.90
CA ASP A 59 -5.87 -24.68 -10.22
C ASP A 59 -6.57 -23.99 -11.38
N GLN A 60 -7.48 -23.07 -11.10
CA GLN A 60 -8.26 -22.38 -12.12
C GLN A 60 -7.52 -21.21 -12.74
N PRO A 61 -7.77 -20.89 -14.03
CA PRO A 61 -7.34 -19.63 -14.60
C PRO A 61 -7.95 -18.45 -13.85
N GLY A 62 -7.11 -17.53 -13.40
CA GLY A 62 -7.61 -16.44 -12.58
C GLY A 62 -6.59 -15.34 -12.31
N CYS A 63 -7.00 -14.35 -11.54
CA CYS A 63 -6.17 -13.25 -11.12
C CYS A 63 -6.49 -12.77 -9.71
N ALA A 64 -5.53 -12.14 -9.07
CA ALA A 64 -5.74 -11.43 -7.82
C ALA A 64 -5.11 -10.02 -7.90
N ALA A 65 -5.92 -9.01 -7.64
CA ALA A 65 -5.44 -7.64 -7.47
C ALA A 65 -5.05 -7.42 -6.01
N VAL A 66 -3.77 -7.19 -5.76
CA VAL A 66 -3.21 -6.97 -4.43
C VAL A 66 -2.81 -5.51 -4.29
N THR A 67 -3.42 -4.81 -3.34
CA THR A 67 -3.05 -3.44 -2.99
C THR A 67 -1.91 -3.45 -1.98
N TYR A 68 -1.01 -2.48 -2.09
CA TYR A 68 0.12 -2.33 -1.17
C TYR A 68 0.73 -0.93 -1.25
N ASN A 69 1.54 -0.60 -0.24
CA ASN A 69 2.37 0.59 -0.25
C ASN A 69 3.83 0.19 -0.55
N ILE A 70 4.57 1.07 -1.20
CA ILE A 70 6.02 0.98 -1.34
C ILE A 70 6.62 2.10 -0.50
N GLY A 71 7.33 1.73 0.56
CA GLY A 71 7.99 2.67 1.45
C GLY A 71 9.28 3.23 0.87
N SER A 72 9.84 4.25 1.51
CA SER A 72 11.11 4.89 1.11
C SER A 72 12.30 3.93 1.09
N ASN A 73 12.24 2.85 1.86
CA ASN A 73 13.22 1.77 1.90
C ASN A 73 13.03 0.71 0.80
N GLY A 74 12.03 0.88 -0.07
CA GLY A 74 11.69 -0.08 -1.13
C GLY A 74 10.96 -1.34 -0.66
N GLN A 75 10.58 -1.41 0.61
CA GLN A 75 9.81 -2.53 1.15
C GLN A 75 8.30 -2.32 0.92
N THR A 76 7.58 -3.42 0.74
CA THR A 76 6.11 -3.40 0.66
C THR A 76 5.49 -3.45 2.05
N SER A 77 4.36 -2.77 2.21
CA SER A 77 3.55 -2.76 3.43
C SER A 77 2.07 -2.67 3.10
N ASN A 78 1.20 -2.93 4.08
CA ASN A 78 -0.26 -2.90 3.91
C ASN A 78 -0.73 -3.78 2.73
N VAL A 79 -0.15 -4.96 2.58
CA VAL A 79 -0.39 -5.88 1.46
C VAL A 79 -1.71 -6.62 1.67
N VAL A 80 -2.69 -6.37 0.80
CA VAL A 80 -4.05 -6.94 0.90
C VAL A 80 -4.54 -7.39 -0.48
N ALA A 81 -5.11 -8.60 -0.57
CA ALA A 81 -5.85 -9.03 -1.75
C ALA A 81 -7.20 -8.28 -1.79
N ALA A 82 -7.28 -7.25 -2.63
CA ALA A 82 -8.47 -6.41 -2.75
C ALA A 82 -9.54 -7.02 -3.68
N LYS A 83 -9.13 -7.85 -4.63
CA LYS A 83 -10.03 -8.54 -5.56
C LYS A 83 -9.41 -9.84 -6.03
N VAL A 84 -10.21 -10.90 -6.08
CA VAL A 84 -9.79 -12.24 -6.51
C VAL A 84 -10.82 -12.77 -7.50
N PHE A 85 -10.35 -13.33 -8.60
CA PHE A 85 -11.21 -13.98 -9.60
C PHE A 85 -10.55 -15.27 -10.13
N PRO A 86 -11.27 -16.39 -10.18
CA PRO A 86 -12.58 -16.62 -9.56
C PRO A 86 -12.52 -16.50 -8.03
N GLU A 87 -13.65 -16.30 -7.38
CA GLU A 87 -13.72 -16.22 -5.93
C GLU A 87 -13.15 -17.49 -5.28
N GLY A 88 -12.12 -17.34 -4.46
CA GLY A 88 -11.38 -18.45 -3.86
C GLY A 88 -10.08 -18.02 -3.21
N ASP A 89 -9.13 -18.95 -3.13
CA ASP A 89 -7.91 -18.81 -2.32
C ASP A 89 -6.68 -18.30 -3.10
N LEU A 90 -6.83 -17.90 -4.37
CA LEU A 90 -5.74 -17.29 -5.17
C LEU A 90 -5.16 -16.02 -4.54
N GLY A 91 -5.91 -15.37 -3.66
CA GLY A 91 -5.43 -14.20 -2.90
C GLY A 91 -4.26 -14.53 -1.97
N ILE A 92 -4.19 -15.76 -1.44
CA ILE A 92 -3.14 -16.18 -0.48
C ILE A 92 -1.75 -16.15 -1.13
N PRO A 93 -1.49 -16.89 -2.23
CA PRO A 93 -0.21 -16.83 -2.91
C PRO A 93 0.06 -15.46 -3.55
N ALA A 94 -0.96 -14.73 -3.98
CA ALA A 94 -0.80 -13.38 -4.50
C ALA A 94 -0.25 -12.41 -3.45
N VAL A 95 -0.80 -12.43 -2.24
CA VAL A 95 -0.32 -11.62 -1.11
C VAL A 95 1.10 -12.03 -0.72
N SER A 96 1.39 -13.32 -0.67
CA SER A 96 2.73 -13.83 -0.38
C SER A 96 3.76 -13.30 -1.39
N ALA A 97 3.43 -13.37 -2.68
CA ALA A 97 4.31 -12.84 -3.74
C ALA A 97 4.60 -11.34 -3.55
N VAL A 98 3.56 -10.52 -3.36
CA VAL A 98 3.71 -9.06 -3.25
C VAL A 98 4.44 -8.64 -1.97
N LYS A 99 4.28 -9.38 -0.87
CA LYS A 99 5.06 -9.15 0.36
C LYS A 99 6.57 -9.29 0.16
N ASN A 100 6.98 -10.12 -0.79
CA ASN A 100 8.38 -10.39 -1.10
C ASN A 100 8.94 -9.51 -2.23
N PHE A 101 8.18 -8.53 -2.72
CA PHE A 101 8.69 -7.55 -3.67
C PHE A 101 9.65 -6.58 -3.01
N HIS A 102 10.76 -6.30 -3.69
CA HIS A 102 11.74 -5.30 -3.30
C HIS A 102 11.91 -4.27 -4.41
N TYR A 103 11.91 -3.02 -4.03
CA TYR A 103 12.00 -1.89 -4.94
C TYR A 103 13.20 -0.99 -4.65
N ALA A 104 13.68 -0.30 -5.66
CA ALA A 104 14.59 0.83 -5.52
C ALA A 104 13.90 2.11 -6.02
N PRO A 105 14.12 3.26 -5.39
CA PRO A 105 13.62 4.53 -5.90
C PRO A 105 14.16 4.79 -7.31
N SER A 106 13.28 5.28 -8.21
CA SER A 106 13.69 5.71 -9.54
C SER A 106 14.49 7.01 -9.47
N SER A 107 15.14 7.38 -10.56
CA SER A 107 15.83 8.68 -10.67
C SER A 107 14.90 9.89 -10.49
N ALA A 108 13.61 9.74 -10.79
CA ALA A 108 12.60 10.78 -10.59
C ALA A 108 12.06 10.83 -9.16
N ASN A 109 12.27 9.77 -8.35
CA ASN A 109 11.83 9.67 -6.96
C ASN A 109 13.01 9.47 -5.99
N ARG A 110 14.08 10.21 -6.15
CA ARG A 110 15.30 10.08 -5.32
C ARG A 110 15.06 10.21 -3.82
N SER A 111 14.03 10.95 -3.43
CA SER A 111 13.63 11.09 -2.02
C SER A 111 12.91 9.85 -1.47
N GLY A 112 12.60 8.86 -2.30
CA GLY A 112 11.86 7.67 -1.91
C GLY A 112 10.45 7.99 -1.40
N ARG A 113 9.75 8.94 -2.05
CA ARG A 113 8.35 9.25 -1.66
C ARG A 113 7.53 7.99 -1.71
N GLU A 114 6.87 7.68 -0.61
CA GLU A 114 5.99 6.53 -0.47
C GLU A 114 4.77 6.64 -1.41
N ILE A 115 4.43 5.52 -2.05
CA ILE A 115 3.25 5.41 -2.92
C ILE A 115 2.38 4.23 -2.51
N ALA A 116 1.08 4.34 -2.80
CA ALA A 116 0.12 3.25 -2.73
C ALA A 116 -0.26 2.83 -4.15
N THR A 117 -0.24 1.54 -4.44
CA THR A 117 -0.54 0.99 -5.75
C THR A 117 -1.19 -0.39 -5.63
N TYR A 118 -1.41 -1.06 -6.75
CA TYR A 118 -1.77 -2.48 -6.75
C TYR A 118 -1.00 -3.22 -7.85
N TYR A 119 -0.91 -4.53 -7.68
CA TYR A 119 -0.35 -5.44 -8.67
C TYR A 119 -1.37 -6.54 -8.96
N VAL A 120 -1.50 -6.93 -10.23
CA VAL A 120 -2.35 -8.05 -10.61
C VAL A 120 -1.48 -9.28 -10.80
N VAL A 121 -1.64 -10.24 -9.90
CA VAL A 121 -0.99 -11.55 -10.01
C VAL A 121 -1.87 -12.44 -10.87
N GLU A 122 -1.29 -13.05 -11.87
CA GLU A 122 -1.94 -13.94 -12.84
C GLU A 122 -1.69 -15.40 -12.48
N PHE A 123 -2.72 -16.23 -12.59
CA PHE A 123 -2.66 -17.65 -12.28
C PHE A 123 -3.22 -18.48 -13.43
N ASN A 124 -2.48 -19.52 -13.84
CA ASN A 124 -2.94 -20.53 -14.81
C ASN A 124 -3.60 -19.92 -16.07
N MET A 125 -3.05 -18.81 -16.55
CA MET A 125 -3.63 -18.05 -17.65
C MET A 125 -3.70 -18.88 -18.94
N PRO A 126 -4.82 -18.81 -19.70
CA PRO A 126 -4.91 -19.44 -20.99
C PRO A 126 -3.98 -18.77 -22.01
N GLU A 127 -3.57 -19.53 -23.04
CA GLU A 127 -2.78 -19.00 -24.17
C GLU A 127 -3.60 -18.03 -25.03
N ASP A 128 -4.93 -18.22 -25.08
CA ASP A 128 -5.84 -17.35 -25.83
C ASP A 128 -5.86 -15.95 -25.22
N GLN A 129 -5.40 -14.97 -26.00
CA GLN A 129 -5.23 -13.57 -25.55
C GLN A 129 -6.56 -12.89 -25.22
N ALA A 130 -7.63 -13.20 -25.96
CA ALA A 130 -8.94 -12.60 -25.72
C ALA A 130 -9.50 -13.08 -24.38
N ARG A 131 -9.41 -14.38 -24.12
CA ARG A 131 -9.84 -14.99 -22.86
C ARG A 131 -8.99 -14.49 -21.67
N ARG A 132 -7.68 -14.38 -21.85
CA ARG A 132 -6.77 -13.79 -20.85
C ARG A 132 -7.18 -12.35 -20.50
N ALA A 133 -7.43 -11.52 -21.52
CA ALA A 133 -7.87 -10.14 -21.32
C ALA A 133 -9.19 -10.05 -20.55
N GLU A 134 -10.14 -10.94 -20.82
CA GLU A 134 -11.42 -10.99 -20.10
C GLU A 134 -11.23 -11.33 -18.60
N ILE A 135 -10.31 -12.26 -18.29
CA ILE A 135 -9.96 -12.60 -16.91
C ILE A 135 -9.33 -11.38 -16.22
N LEU A 136 -8.33 -10.75 -16.85
CA LEU A 136 -7.61 -9.60 -16.27
C LEU A 136 -8.52 -8.40 -15.98
N LYS A 137 -9.52 -8.13 -16.83
CA LYS A 137 -10.53 -7.10 -16.57
C LYS A 137 -11.24 -7.30 -15.23
N LYS A 138 -11.38 -8.55 -14.76
CA LYS A 138 -12.00 -8.85 -13.47
C LYS A 138 -11.18 -8.37 -12.27
N CYS A 139 -9.88 -8.16 -12.45
CA CYS A 139 -8.96 -7.75 -11.39
C CYS A 139 -8.51 -6.28 -11.47
N VAL A 140 -9.12 -5.47 -12.33
CA VAL A 140 -8.88 -4.03 -12.38
C VAL A 140 -9.54 -3.36 -11.16
N LEU A 141 -8.79 -2.51 -10.47
CA LEU A 141 -9.28 -1.73 -9.34
C LEU A 141 -9.58 -0.28 -9.75
N PRO A 142 -10.74 0.26 -9.35
CA PRO A 142 -11.05 1.68 -9.58
C PRO A 142 -10.19 2.59 -8.68
N GLY A 143 -10.05 3.87 -9.08
CA GLY A 143 -9.34 4.87 -8.30
C GLY A 143 -7.81 4.86 -8.45
N TYR A 144 -7.27 4.09 -9.39
CA TYR A 144 -5.85 4.05 -9.77
C TYR A 144 -5.68 4.43 -11.25
N THR A 145 -6.48 5.38 -11.73
CA THR A 145 -6.36 5.86 -13.10
C THR A 145 -5.08 6.67 -13.27
N SER A 146 -4.33 6.39 -14.35
CA SER A 146 -3.25 7.27 -14.78
C SER A 146 -3.87 8.64 -15.07
N ALA A 147 -3.40 9.69 -14.38
CA ALA A 147 -3.70 11.05 -14.80
C ALA A 147 -3.14 11.24 -16.23
N GLN A 148 -4.00 11.58 -17.17
CA GLN A 148 -3.62 11.95 -18.53
C GLN A 148 -2.81 13.22 -18.52
#